data_e24b037614cddcd6c6b900c4dc48bb33
#
_entry.id   e24b037614cddcd6c6b900c4dc48bb33
#
_cell.length_a   1.000
_cell.length_b   1.000
_cell.length_c   1.000
_cell.angle_alpha   90.00
_cell.angle_beta   90.00
_cell.angle_gamma   90.00
#
_symmetry.space_group_name_H-M   'P 1'
#
loop_
_entity.id
_entity.type
_entity.pdbx_description
1 polymer ?
#
loop_
_entity_poly.entity_id
_entity_poly.type
_entity_poly.pdbx_seq_one_letter_code
_entity_poly.pdbx_strand_id
1 'polypeptide(L)'
;ELHTGRISELIKSKKKYLLELQKIKKCANYAKSLGLEVHAGHGMDYKTASILSNIKHIEEFNVGHFIIGESLINGIEKVIKKFKKISKK
;
A
#
# COMPACT_ATOMS: atom_id res chain seq x y z
N GLU A 1 -4.04 -0.23 11.42
CA GLU A 1 -3.50 0.14 10.10
C GLU A 1 -2.00 0.41 10.17
N LEU A 2 -1.24 -0.19 9.25
CA LEU A 2 0.18 0.11 9.10
C LEU A 2 0.35 1.36 8.25
N HIS A 3 1.14 2.30 8.74
CA HIS A 3 1.39 3.57 8.05
C HIS A 3 2.47 3.38 6.98
N THR A 4 2.12 3.63 5.72
CA THR A 4 3.00 3.38 4.58
C THR A 4 3.57 4.64 3.92
N GLY A 5 3.48 5.79 4.59
CA GLY A 5 3.99 7.05 4.05
C GLY A 5 5.50 7.06 3.83
N ARG A 6 6.27 6.50 4.77
CA ARG A 6 7.72 6.48 4.67
C ARG A 6 8.22 5.63 3.51
N ILE A 7 7.67 4.42 3.33
CA ILE A 7 8.08 3.57 2.21
C ILE A 7 7.68 4.21 0.88
N SER A 8 6.51 4.84 0.84
CA SER A 8 6.07 5.56 -0.36
C SER A 8 7.04 6.67 -0.75
N GLU A 9 7.50 7.46 0.22
CA GLU A 9 8.51 8.50 -0.02
C GLU A 9 9.83 7.92 -0.53
N LEU A 10 10.30 6.83 0.06
CA LEU A 10 11.53 6.19 -0.37
C LEU A 10 11.42 5.69 -1.81
N ILE A 11 10.30 5.08 -2.16
CA ILE A 11 10.05 4.61 -3.52
C ILE A 11 10.01 5.77 -4.51
N LYS A 12 9.29 6.84 -4.19
CA LYS A 12 9.18 8.04 -5.05
C LYS A 12 10.53 8.70 -5.27
N SER A 13 11.38 8.71 -4.24
CA SER A 13 12.71 9.33 -4.30
C SER A 13 13.76 8.39 -4.90
N LYS A 14 13.36 7.21 -5.33
CA LYS A 14 14.26 6.17 -5.86
C LYS A 14 15.36 5.79 -4.89
N LYS A 15 15.09 5.88 -3.59
CA LYS A 15 16.00 5.47 -2.53
C LYS A 15 15.76 4.01 -2.15
N LYS A 16 16.72 3.41 -1.45
CA LYS A 16 16.59 2.03 -0.96
C LYS A 16 15.45 1.94 0.06
N TYR A 17 14.52 1.03 -0.15
CA TYR A 17 13.35 0.86 0.72
C TYR A 17 13.25 -0.54 1.35
N LEU A 18 14.20 -1.42 1.11
CA LEU A 18 14.14 -2.81 1.60
C LEU A 18 14.04 -2.93 3.12
N LEU A 19 14.77 -2.09 3.86
CA LEU A 19 14.69 -2.10 5.33
C LEU A 19 13.30 -1.71 5.81
N GLU A 20 12.71 -0.69 5.20
CA GLU A 20 11.35 -0.27 5.54
C GLU A 20 10.33 -1.32 5.17
N LEU A 21 10.51 -1.97 4.02
CA LEU A 21 9.65 -3.07 3.59
C LEU A 21 9.70 -4.24 4.59
N GLN A 22 10.90 -4.57 5.07
CA GLN A 22 11.06 -5.62 6.09
C GLN A 22 10.37 -5.28 7.40
N LYS A 23 10.43 -4.01 7.83
CA LYS A 23 9.72 -3.54 9.02
C LYS A 23 8.21 -3.71 8.86
N ILE A 24 7.67 -3.31 7.73
CA ILE A 24 6.25 -3.45 7.42
C ILE A 24 5.85 -4.92 7.46
N LYS A 25 6.64 -5.77 6.84
CA LYS A 25 6.39 -7.21 6.80
C LYS A 25 6.39 -7.82 8.20
N LYS A 26 7.37 -7.45 9.04
CA LYS A 26 7.43 -7.92 10.44
C LYS A 26 6.23 -7.45 11.24
N CYS A 27 5.84 -6.18 11.08
CA CYS A 27 4.67 -5.64 11.76
C CYS A 27 3.38 -6.34 11.33
N ALA A 28 3.23 -6.64 10.04
CA ALA A 28 2.09 -7.36 9.51
C ALA A 28 2.02 -8.78 10.10
N ASN A 29 3.14 -9.47 10.12
CA ASN A 29 3.22 -10.82 10.68
C ASN A 29 2.88 -10.82 12.17
N TYR A 30 3.41 -9.86 12.92
CA TYR A 30 3.16 -9.74 14.35
C TYR A 30 1.68 -9.44 14.64
N ALA A 31 1.10 -8.48 13.93
CA ALA A 31 -0.31 -8.14 14.08
C ALA A 31 -1.20 -9.33 13.76
N LYS A 32 -0.88 -10.09 12.72
CA LYS A 32 -1.62 -11.30 12.37
C LYS A 32 -1.53 -12.36 13.48
N SER A 33 -0.35 -12.51 14.08
CA SER A 33 -0.16 -13.45 15.19
C SER A 33 -1.00 -13.11 16.42
N LEU A 34 -1.37 -11.83 16.57
CA LEU A 34 -2.24 -11.35 17.63
C LEU A 34 -3.74 -11.47 17.29
N GLY A 35 -4.07 -12.02 16.12
CA GLY A 35 -5.45 -12.16 15.68
C GLY A 35 -6.05 -10.90 15.07
N LEU A 36 -5.24 -9.92 14.72
CA LEU A 36 -5.71 -8.67 14.12
C LEU A 36 -5.78 -8.79 12.60
N GLU A 37 -6.76 -8.12 12.03
CA GLU A 37 -6.83 -7.92 10.59
C GLU A 37 -5.89 -6.78 10.23
N VAL A 38 -4.99 -7.00 9.27
CA VAL A 38 -3.93 -6.05 8.95
C VAL A 38 -4.30 -5.24 7.71
N HIS A 39 -4.35 -3.92 7.87
CA HIS A 39 -4.57 -2.97 6.79
C HIS A 39 -3.32 -2.10 6.64
N ALA A 40 -3.08 -1.59 5.45
CA ALA A 40 -2.00 -0.65 5.18
C ALA A 40 -2.54 0.58 4.46
N GLY A 41 -2.01 1.73 4.78
CA GLY A 41 -2.48 2.97 4.18
C GLY A 41 -1.56 4.13 4.42
N HIS A 42 -1.89 5.24 3.81
CA HIS A 42 -1.19 6.51 3.79
C HIS A 42 -0.08 6.59 2.72
N GLY A 43 -0.18 7.59 1.89
CA GLY A 43 0.79 7.83 0.82
C GLY A 43 0.78 6.80 -0.30
N MET A 44 -0.23 5.95 -0.34
CA MET A 44 -0.30 4.83 -1.27
C MET A 44 -0.54 5.29 -2.70
N ASP A 45 0.34 4.88 -3.61
CA ASP A 45 0.18 5.04 -5.05
C ASP A 45 0.23 3.66 -5.72
N TYR A 46 0.19 3.63 -7.06
CA TYR A 46 0.21 2.37 -7.79
C TYR A 46 1.46 1.54 -7.51
N LYS A 47 2.62 2.20 -7.53
CA LYS A 47 3.91 1.51 -7.35
C LYS A 47 4.04 0.96 -5.93
N THR A 48 3.70 1.76 -4.94
CA THR A 48 3.73 1.34 -3.53
C THR A 48 2.76 0.18 -3.31
N ALA A 49 1.54 0.29 -3.83
CA ALA A 49 0.54 -0.78 -3.72
C ALA A 49 1.04 -2.07 -4.38
N SER A 50 1.68 -1.97 -5.54
CA SER A 50 2.24 -3.13 -6.22
C SER A 50 3.29 -3.84 -5.37
N ILE A 51 4.20 -3.08 -4.76
CA ILE A 51 5.25 -3.64 -3.90
C ILE A 51 4.64 -4.29 -2.65
N LEU A 52 3.72 -3.59 -1.98
CA LEU A 52 3.10 -4.07 -0.75
C LEU A 52 2.11 -5.20 -0.97
N SER A 53 1.58 -5.38 -2.19
CA SER A 53 0.64 -6.46 -2.50
C SER A 53 1.27 -7.84 -2.34
N ASN A 54 2.60 -7.92 -2.33
CA ASN A 54 3.33 -9.17 -2.11
C ASN A 54 3.40 -9.58 -0.64
N ILE A 55 2.98 -8.72 0.28
CA ILE A 55 2.94 -9.05 1.71
C ILE A 55 1.63 -9.78 2.01
N LYS A 56 1.73 -11.07 2.28
CA LYS A 56 0.60 -11.98 2.44
C LYS A 56 -0.39 -11.52 3.52
N HIS A 57 0.09 -11.03 4.65
CA HIS A 57 -0.76 -10.72 5.80
C HIS A 57 -1.39 -9.34 5.77
N ILE A 58 -1.09 -8.51 4.78
CA ILE A 58 -1.84 -7.28 4.55
C ILE A 58 -3.09 -7.65 3.76
N GLU A 59 -4.25 -7.48 4.37
CA GLU A 59 -5.52 -7.89 3.79
C GLU A 59 -6.23 -6.78 3.02
N GLU A 60 -5.97 -5.53 3.36
CA GLU A 60 -6.65 -4.38 2.77
C GLU A 60 -5.73 -3.18 2.66
N PHE A 61 -5.91 -2.41 1.59
CA PHE A 61 -5.26 -1.11 1.42
C PHE A 61 -6.26 0.01 1.58
N ASN A 62 -5.90 1.03 2.35
CA ASN A 62 -6.67 2.25 2.51
C ASN A 62 -6.03 3.33 1.64
N VAL A 63 -6.64 3.62 0.51
CA VAL A 63 -6.12 4.55 -0.48
C VAL A 63 -7.15 5.64 -0.73
N GLY A 64 -6.76 6.90 -0.56
CA GLY A 64 -7.70 8.00 -0.74
C GLY A 64 -7.10 9.15 -1.53
N HIS A 65 -6.07 9.77 -1.01
CA HIS A 65 -5.48 10.97 -1.59
C HIS A 65 -5.05 10.79 -3.06
N PHE A 66 -4.34 9.70 -3.33
CA PHE A 66 -3.88 9.39 -4.69
C PHE A 66 -5.06 9.12 -5.63
N ILE A 67 -6.10 8.42 -5.16
CA ILE A 67 -7.29 8.13 -5.96
C ILE A 67 -7.97 9.42 -6.38
N ILE A 68 -8.11 10.39 -5.47
CA ILE A 68 -8.73 11.67 -5.78
C ILE A 68 -7.94 12.40 -6.87
N GLY A 69 -6.63 12.54 -6.71
CA GLY A 69 -5.76 13.21 -7.69
C GLY A 69 -5.78 12.55 -9.06
N GLU A 70 -5.61 11.24 -9.11
CA GLU A 70 -5.64 10.49 -10.36
C GLU A 70 -7.00 10.53 -11.03
N SER A 71 -8.08 10.54 -10.25
CA SER A 71 -9.44 10.55 -10.76
C SER A 71 -9.80 11.83 -11.49
N LEU A 72 -9.17 12.94 -11.13
CA LEU A 72 -9.35 14.21 -11.82
C LEU A 72 -8.82 14.14 -13.27
N ILE A 73 -7.84 13.29 -13.52
CA ILE A 73 -7.20 13.13 -14.83
C ILE A 73 -7.81 11.94 -15.59
N ASN A 74 -7.94 10.80 -14.93
CA ASN A 74 -8.27 9.51 -15.56
C ASN A 74 -9.67 8.96 -15.25
N GLY A 75 -10.44 9.62 -14.36
CA GLY A 75 -11.74 9.13 -13.92
C GLY A 75 -11.63 8.08 -12.81
N ILE A 76 -12.56 8.16 -11.85
CA ILE A 76 -12.52 7.34 -10.64
C ILE A 76 -12.68 5.84 -10.93
N GLU A 77 -13.55 5.48 -11.86
CA GLU A 77 -13.80 4.08 -12.20
C GLU A 77 -12.55 3.40 -12.70
N LYS A 78 -11.82 4.05 -13.60
CA LYS A 78 -10.57 3.54 -14.18
C LYS A 78 -9.48 3.37 -13.13
N VAL A 79 -9.36 4.35 -12.22
CA VAL A 79 -8.36 4.33 -11.14
C VAL A 79 -8.65 3.19 -10.16
N ILE A 80 -9.90 3.02 -9.76
CA ILE A 80 -10.29 1.94 -8.84
C ILE A 80 -10.03 0.57 -9.46
N LYS A 81 -10.38 0.38 -10.72
CA LYS A 81 -10.11 -0.87 -11.44
C LYS A 81 -8.63 -1.20 -11.47
N LYS A 82 -7.79 -0.20 -11.70
CA LYS A 82 -6.33 -0.38 -11.72
C LYS A 82 -5.80 -0.80 -10.35
N PHE A 83 -6.26 -0.17 -9.26
CA PHE A 83 -5.87 -0.58 -7.91
C PHE A 83 -6.31 -2.00 -7.58
N LYS A 84 -7.51 -2.37 -7.93
CA LYS A 84 -8.01 -3.74 -7.70
C LYS A 84 -7.16 -4.77 -8.43
N LYS A 85 -6.76 -4.48 -9.67
CA LYS A 85 -5.91 -5.36 -10.45
C LYS A 85 -4.52 -5.50 -9.82
N ILE A 86 -3.94 -4.43 -9.33
CA ILE A 86 -2.62 -4.42 -8.72
C ILE A 86 -2.64 -5.15 -7.38
N SER A 87 -3.61 -4.84 -6.52
CA SER A 87 -3.64 -5.38 -5.16
C SER A 87 -3.98 -6.86 -5.11
N LYS A 88 -4.86 -7.32 -5.99
CA LYS A 88 -5.33 -8.72 -6.02
C LYS A 88 -5.91 -9.18 -4.66
N LYS A 89 -6.40 -8.27 -3.86
CA LYS A 89 -6.91 -8.57 -2.51
C LYS A 89 -8.42 -8.45 -2.37
#